data_e5f2a1468c2b40ebaa01b3f2c5bfe5ef
#
_entry.id   e5f2a1468c2b40ebaa01b3f2c5bfe5ef
#
_cell.length_a   1.000
_cell.length_b   1.000
_cell.length_c   1.000
_cell.angle_alpha   90.00
_cell.angle_beta   90.00
_cell.angle_gamma   90.00
#
_symmetry.space_group_name_H-M   'P 1'
#
loop_
_entity.id
_entity.type
_entity.pdbx_description
1 polymer ?
#
loop_
_entity_poly.entity_id
_entity_poly.type
_entity_poly.pdbx_seq_one_letter_code
_entity_poly.pdbx_strand_id
1 'polypeptide(L)'
;PAAGPGPYKLLPRLYFRSLVPQLHLKLHPEIAVETTYFDRHGTVSGGRIDLRPSLSLPFIKRYARIIPKLSLRHTEYFLKDEGAFNDRESRTVPVASLDARLFAERRLSLFGSTMLQTLEPRAYYLYIPKDGQDDIPIFDTGRFGTTFQSLFYENRFAGSDRVGDSNQLT
;
A
#
# COMPACT_ATOMS: atom_id res chain seq x y z
N PRO A 1 21.15 14.50 -28.49
CA PRO A 1 20.40 13.46 -27.80
C PRO A 1 18.95 13.93 -27.67
N ALA A 2 18.02 13.20 -28.31
CA ALA A 2 16.60 13.51 -28.17
C ALA A 2 16.23 13.33 -26.68
N ALA A 3 15.70 14.37 -26.05
CA ALA A 3 15.15 14.27 -24.71
C ALA A 3 14.04 13.20 -24.75
N GLY A 4 14.15 12.19 -23.91
CA GLY A 4 13.12 11.16 -23.80
C GLY A 4 11.74 11.80 -23.48
N PRO A 5 10.64 11.07 -23.67
CA PRO A 5 9.32 11.61 -23.39
C PRO A 5 9.26 12.10 -21.94
N GLY A 6 8.77 13.35 -21.74
CA GLY A 6 8.61 13.96 -20.42
C GLY A 6 7.64 13.16 -19.51
N PRO A 7 7.47 13.53 -18.25
CA PRO A 7 6.54 12.88 -17.34
C PRO A 7 5.08 13.03 -17.82
N TYR A 8 4.21 12.11 -17.38
CA TYR A 8 2.76 12.24 -17.62
C TYR A 8 2.20 13.49 -16.97
N LYS A 9 1.29 14.17 -17.66
CA LYS A 9 0.43 15.21 -17.09
C LYS A 9 -0.71 14.52 -16.35
N LEU A 10 -0.99 14.93 -15.12
CA LEU A 10 -2.07 14.41 -14.27
C LEU A 10 -3.26 15.38 -14.35
N LEU A 11 -4.38 14.98 -14.98
CA LEU A 11 -5.52 15.88 -15.28
C LEU A 11 -6.87 15.14 -15.24
N PRO A 12 -7.75 15.37 -14.30
CA PRO A 12 -7.52 15.73 -12.89
C PRO A 12 -7.06 14.53 -12.07
N ARG A 13 -6.59 14.75 -10.85
CA ARG A 13 -6.42 13.73 -9.83
C ARG A 13 -7.34 14.03 -8.65
N LEU A 14 -8.26 13.12 -8.36
CA LEU A 14 -9.17 13.22 -7.23
C LEU A 14 -8.90 12.07 -6.27
N TYR A 15 -8.81 12.38 -4.99
CA TYR A 15 -8.60 11.40 -3.95
C TYR A 15 -9.67 11.56 -2.85
N PHE A 16 -10.31 10.46 -2.52
CA PHE A 16 -11.28 10.37 -1.43
C PHE A 16 -10.86 9.28 -0.47
N ARG A 17 -10.94 9.55 0.82
CA ARG A 17 -10.72 8.57 1.87
C ARG A 17 -11.76 8.75 2.95
N SER A 18 -12.45 7.68 3.31
CA SER A 18 -13.38 7.63 4.41
C SER A 18 -12.92 6.63 5.45
N LEU A 19 -12.81 7.10 6.68
CA LEU A 19 -12.61 6.27 7.86
C LEU A 19 -14.00 6.11 8.52
N VAL A 20 -14.57 4.94 8.42
CA VAL A 20 -15.84 4.65 9.07
C VAL A 20 -15.60 4.47 10.58
N PRO A 21 -16.44 5.05 11.45
CA PRO A 21 -16.34 4.80 12.88
C PRO A 21 -16.34 3.32 13.20
N GLN A 22 -15.70 2.97 14.32
CA GLN A 22 -15.62 1.59 14.79
C GLN A 22 -17.00 0.90 14.78
N LEU A 23 -17.09 -0.21 14.07
CA LEU A 23 -18.27 -1.07 14.06
C LEU A 23 -18.30 -2.00 15.29
N HIS A 24 -19.37 -2.78 15.42
CA HIS A 24 -19.43 -3.89 16.38
C HIS A 24 -18.17 -4.75 16.26
N LEU A 25 -17.73 -5.39 17.33
CA LEU A 25 -16.52 -6.22 17.40
C LEU A 25 -15.21 -5.46 17.19
N LYS A 26 -15.17 -4.15 17.36
CA LYS A 26 -13.95 -3.31 17.20
C LYS A 26 -13.37 -3.34 15.79
N LEU A 27 -14.16 -3.63 14.79
CA LEU A 27 -13.78 -3.58 13.40
C LEU A 27 -13.65 -2.13 12.91
N HIS A 28 -12.61 -1.83 12.18
CA HIS A 28 -12.35 -0.52 11.59
C HIS A 28 -12.34 -0.64 10.06
N PRO A 29 -13.46 -0.39 9.40
CA PRO A 29 -13.49 -0.33 7.95
C PRO A 29 -12.96 1.01 7.45
N GLU A 30 -12.27 0.96 6.33
CA GLU A 30 -11.76 2.12 5.61
C GLU A 30 -11.99 1.92 4.12
N ILE A 31 -12.27 2.98 3.40
CA ILE A 31 -12.31 2.98 1.94
C ILE A 31 -11.50 4.16 1.43
N ALA A 32 -10.63 3.89 0.46
CA ALA A 32 -9.93 4.91 -0.29
C ALA A 32 -10.20 4.74 -1.78
N VAL A 33 -10.44 5.84 -2.48
CA VAL A 33 -10.68 5.89 -3.91
C VAL A 33 -9.81 6.98 -4.51
N GLU A 34 -9.12 6.65 -5.58
CA GLU A 34 -8.37 7.61 -6.38
C GLU A 34 -8.81 7.51 -7.84
N THR A 35 -9.08 8.64 -8.47
CA THR A 35 -9.26 8.70 -9.92
C THR A 35 -8.29 9.71 -10.50
N THR A 36 -7.62 9.33 -11.60
CA THR A 36 -6.60 10.14 -12.24
C THR A 36 -6.65 9.93 -13.74
N TYR A 37 -6.56 11.02 -14.50
CA TYR A 37 -6.35 10.95 -15.95
C TYR A 37 -4.90 11.29 -16.26
N PHE A 38 -4.27 10.46 -17.08
CA PHE A 38 -2.88 10.57 -17.52
C PHE A 38 -2.83 10.94 -18.99
N ASP A 39 -2.14 12.04 -19.30
CA ASP A 39 -1.95 12.50 -20.66
C ASP A 39 -0.47 12.71 -20.97
N ARG A 40 -0.03 12.16 -22.10
CA ARG A 40 1.33 12.35 -22.62
C ARG A 40 1.34 12.12 -24.13
N HIS A 41 1.80 13.10 -24.87
CA HIS A 41 1.86 13.03 -26.32
C HIS A 41 2.74 11.88 -26.81
N GLY A 42 2.24 11.10 -27.79
CA GLY A 42 2.97 10.02 -28.43
C GLY A 42 3.12 8.74 -27.60
N THR A 43 2.30 8.57 -26.55
CA THR A 43 2.26 7.35 -25.73
C THR A 43 0.85 7.08 -25.26
N VAL A 44 0.62 5.89 -24.66
CA VAL A 44 -0.66 5.53 -24.07
C VAL A 44 -1.10 6.61 -23.08
N SER A 45 -2.36 7.05 -23.21
CA SER A 45 -3.03 7.99 -22.30
C SER A 45 -4.31 7.34 -21.78
N GLY A 46 -4.86 7.83 -20.66
CA GLY A 46 -6.11 7.25 -20.18
C GLY A 46 -6.43 7.58 -18.73
N GLY A 47 -7.60 7.10 -18.30
CA GLY A 47 -8.07 7.23 -16.92
C GLY A 47 -7.75 6.00 -16.10
N ARG A 48 -7.46 6.19 -14.81
CA ARG A 48 -7.34 5.15 -13.81
C ARG A 48 -8.28 5.43 -12.64
N ILE A 49 -9.01 4.40 -12.21
CA ILE A 49 -9.78 4.39 -10.98
C ILE A 49 -9.17 3.32 -10.07
N ASP A 50 -8.73 3.69 -8.88
CA ASP A 50 -8.15 2.80 -7.89
C ASP A 50 -9.02 2.81 -6.61
N LEU A 51 -9.56 1.65 -6.25
CA LEU A 51 -10.44 1.44 -5.11
C LEU A 51 -9.75 0.53 -4.10
N ARG A 52 -9.67 0.98 -2.84
CA ARG A 52 -8.98 0.27 -1.75
C ARG A 52 -9.84 0.19 -0.49
N PRO A 53 -10.85 -0.70 -0.45
CA PRO A 53 -11.52 -1.02 0.80
C PRO A 53 -10.59 -1.84 1.70
N SER A 54 -10.65 -1.59 2.99
CA SER A 54 -9.91 -2.37 3.98
C SER A 54 -10.69 -2.52 5.27
N LEU A 55 -10.38 -3.59 6.01
CA LEU A 55 -10.95 -3.91 7.30
C LEU A 55 -9.82 -4.31 8.24
N SER A 56 -9.71 -3.63 9.37
CA SER A 56 -8.74 -3.97 10.42
C SER A 56 -9.42 -4.21 11.76
N LEU A 57 -8.78 -5.05 12.58
CA LEU A 57 -9.22 -5.38 13.94
C LEU A 57 -8.08 -5.09 14.94
N PRO A 58 -7.92 -3.83 15.40
CA PRO A 58 -6.85 -3.48 16.32
C PRO A 58 -7.07 -4.06 17.72
N PHE A 59 -6.13 -4.88 18.17
CA PHE A 59 -6.01 -5.29 19.56
C PHE A 59 -4.90 -4.45 20.21
N ILE A 60 -5.29 -3.48 21.05
CA ILE A 60 -4.35 -2.54 21.67
C ILE A 60 -4.43 -2.68 23.19
N LYS A 61 -3.31 -3.06 23.81
CA LYS A 61 -3.10 -3.13 25.24
C LYS A 61 -1.80 -2.38 25.61
N ARG A 62 -1.57 -2.14 26.91
CA ARG A 62 -0.34 -1.49 27.36
C ARG A 62 0.92 -2.24 26.92
N TYR A 63 0.86 -3.56 26.88
CA TYR A 63 1.99 -4.45 26.61
C TYR A 63 2.04 -4.99 25.18
N ALA A 64 0.97 -4.80 24.39
CA ALA A 64 0.90 -5.34 23.03
C ALA A 64 -0.01 -4.52 22.13
N ARG A 65 0.38 -4.43 20.85
CA ARG A 65 -0.43 -3.92 19.76
C ARG A 65 -0.40 -4.95 18.63
N ILE A 66 -1.56 -5.53 18.31
CA ILE A 66 -1.70 -6.53 17.24
C ILE A 66 -2.81 -6.07 16.33
N ILE A 67 -2.51 -5.90 15.04
CA ILE A 67 -3.45 -5.37 14.04
C ILE A 67 -3.47 -6.30 12.84
N PRO A 68 -4.37 -7.28 12.78
CA PRO A 68 -4.72 -7.93 11.54
C PRO A 68 -5.49 -6.97 10.64
N LYS A 69 -5.18 -7.00 9.34
CA LYS A 69 -5.84 -6.19 8.32
C LYS A 69 -6.02 -7.01 7.04
N LEU A 70 -7.21 -6.90 6.47
CA LEU A 70 -7.55 -7.39 5.15
C LEU A 70 -7.90 -6.19 4.27
N SER A 71 -7.42 -6.17 3.07
CA SER A 71 -7.76 -5.15 2.09
C SER A 71 -7.86 -5.74 0.68
N LEU A 72 -8.59 -5.05 -0.18
CA LEU A 72 -8.69 -5.35 -1.58
C LEU A 72 -8.14 -4.16 -2.35
N ARG A 73 -7.35 -4.41 -3.38
CA ARG A 73 -6.91 -3.39 -4.33
C ARG A 73 -7.53 -3.68 -5.67
N HIS A 74 -8.53 -2.88 -6.04
CA HIS A 74 -9.18 -2.95 -7.34
C HIS A 74 -8.80 -1.70 -8.14
N THR A 75 -8.19 -1.92 -9.30
CA THR A 75 -7.78 -0.83 -10.19
C THR A 75 -8.35 -1.07 -11.57
N GLU A 76 -8.99 -0.07 -12.15
CA GLU A 76 -9.57 -0.11 -13.48
C GLU A 76 -8.95 0.99 -14.35
N TYR A 77 -8.63 0.63 -15.57
CA TYR A 77 -8.00 1.48 -16.57
C TYR A 77 -8.92 1.64 -17.79
N PHE A 78 -9.03 2.87 -18.27
CA PHE A 78 -9.71 3.24 -19.50
C PHE A 78 -8.67 3.88 -20.40
N LEU A 79 -8.13 3.11 -21.34
CA LEU A 79 -6.95 3.50 -22.10
C LEU A 79 -7.34 4.05 -23.47
N LYS A 80 -6.55 5.00 -23.95
CA LYS A 80 -6.55 5.48 -25.33
C LYS A 80 -5.17 5.20 -25.87
N ASP A 81 -5.08 4.22 -26.74
CA ASP A 81 -3.83 3.76 -27.32
C ASP A 81 -4.02 3.34 -28.76
N GLU A 82 -2.94 3.29 -29.54
CA GLU A 82 -2.92 2.87 -30.94
C GLU A 82 -2.66 1.35 -31.08
N GLY A 83 -3.14 0.54 -30.12
CA GLY A 83 -3.18 -0.93 -30.22
C GLY A 83 -2.13 -1.71 -29.41
N ALA A 84 -1.40 -1.07 -28.48
CA ALA A 84 -0.48 -1.78 -27.58
C ALA A 84 -1.17 -2.40 -26.36
N PHE A 85 -2.32 -1.83 -25.95
CA PHE A 85 -3.13 -2.29 -24.82
C PHE A 85 -4.60 -2.37 -25.23
N ASN A 86 -5.41 -3.15 -24.50
CA ASN A 86 -6.84 -3.10 -24.66
C ASN A 86 -7.40 -1.77 -24.13
N ASP A 87 -8.52 -1.31 -24.67
CA ASP A 87 -9.18 -0.06 -24.25
C ASP A 87 -9.55 -0.06 -22.76
N ARG A 88 -9.69 -1.25 -22.17
CA ARG A 88 -10.06 -1.44 -20.76
C ARG A 88 -9.29 -2.60 -20.15
N GLU A 89 -8.59 -2.31 -19.08
CA GLU A 89 -7.88 -3.29 -18.26
C GLU A 89 -8.29 -3.15 -16.80
N SER A 90 -8.27 -4.25 -16.05
CA SER A 90 -8.58 -4.23 -14.63
C SER A 90 -7.74 -5.22 -13.86
N ARG A 91 -7.55 -4.92 -12.58
CA ARG A 91 -6.84 -5.79 -11.66
C ARG A 91 -7.52 -5.77 -10.29
N THR A 92 -7.61 -6.94 -9.66
CA THR A 92 -8.15 -7.09 -8.30
C THR A 92 -7.24 -7.98 -7.47
N VAL A 93 -6.57 -7.42 -6.48
CA VAL A 93 -5.59 -8.13 -5.64
C VAL A 93 -5.98 -8.05 -4.18
N PRO A 94 -6.22 -9.18 -3.50
CA PRO A 94 -6.39 -9.22 -2.05
C PRO A 94 -5.05 -9.02 -1.35
N VAL A 95 -5.07 -8.33 -0.22
CA VAL A 95 -3.91 -8.08 0.63
C VAL A 95 -4.27 -8.44 2.06
N ALA A 96 -3.49 -9.31 2.69
CA ALA A 96 -3.61 -9.65 4.09
C ALA A 96 -2.33 -9.25 4.84
N SER A 97 -2.46 -8.58 5.98
CA SER A 97 -1.31 -8.23 6.82
C SER A 97 -1.61 -8.39 8.30
N LEU A 98 -0.54 -8.63 9.07
CA LEU A 98 -0.55 -8.68 10.53
C LEU A 98 0.65 -7.88 11.06
N ASP A 99 0.37 -6.75 11.72
CA ASP A 99 1.40 -5.97 12.45
C ASP A 99 1.29 -6.28 13.95
N ALA A 100 2.31 -6.90 14.52
CA ALA A 100 2.38 -7.23 15.92
C ALA A 100 3.58 -6.54 16.59
N ARG A 101 3.33 -5.84 17.69
CA ARG A 101 4.36 -5.22 18.53
C ARG A 101 4.13 -5.58 19.99
N LEU A 102 5.21 -5.84 20.69
CA LEU A 102 5.19 -6.00 22.13
C LEU A 102 5.96 -4.84 22.78
N PHE A 103 5.56 -4.48 23.99
CA PHE A 103 6.18 -3.41 24.75
C PHE A 103 6.56 -3.95 26.13
N ALA A 104 7.85 -3.99 26.42
CA ALA A 104 8.36 -4.39 27.72
C ALA A 104 9.30 -3.33 28.26
N GLU A 105 9.13 -2.98 29.54
CA GLU A 105 9.95 -2.00 30.23
C GLU A 105 10.42 -2.58 31.57
N ARG A 106 11.67 -2.32 31.91
CA ARG A 106 12.21 -2.64 33.23
C ARG A 106 13.14 -1.53 33.75
N ARG A 107 13.13 -1.35 35.06
CA ARG A 107 14.15 -0.53 35.72
C ARG A 107 15.38 -1.38 35.94
N LEU A 108 16.53 -0.86 35.55
CA LEU A 108 17.83 -1.49 35.73
C LEU A 108 18.72 -0.53 36.51
N SER A 109 19.31 -0.98 37.61
CA SER A 109 20.34 -0.24 38.32
C SER A 109 21.72 -0.79 37.95
N LEU A 110 22.54 0.04 37.33
CA LEU A 110 23.88 -0.30 36.91
C LEU A 110 24.84 0.81 37.28
N PHE A 111 25.97 0.47 37.91
CA PHE A 111 26.99 1.41 38.36
C PHE A 111 26.46 2.58 39.22
N GLY A 112 25.48 2.31 40.10
CA GLY A 112 24.87 3.33 40.96
C GLY A 112 23.85 4.26 40.29
N SER A 113 23.60 4.10 39.00
CA SER A 113 22.60 4.86 38.25
C SER A 113 21.38 3.99 37.92
N THR A 114 20.19 4.58 38.05
CA THR A 114 18.93 3.91 37.66
C THR A 114 18.58 4.29 36.22
N MET A 115 18.42 3.28 35.36
CA MET A 115 18.06 3.42 33.94
C MET A 115 16.74 2.71 33.66
N LEU A 116 15.99 3.21 32.74
CA LEU A 116 14.82 2.52 32.15
C LEU A 116 15.25 1.81 30.87
N GLN A 117 15.13 0.48 30.85
CA GLN A 117 15.34 -0.31 29.65
C GLN A 117 14.00 -0.63 29.02
N THR A 118 13.84 -0.31 27.73
CA THR A 118 12.68 -0.66 26.92
C THR A 118 13.07 -1.71 25.88
N LEU A 119 12.14 -2.62 25.57
CA LEU A 119 12.25 -3.62 24.53
C LEU A 119 10.94 -3.63 23.74
N GLU A 120 11.03 -3.33 22.44
CA GLU A 120 9.87 -3.19 21.55
C GLU A 120 10.02 -4.07 20.29
N PRO A 121 9.93 -5.41 20.40
CA PRO A 121 9.99 -6.27 19.22
C PRO A 121 8.75 -6.05 18.35
N ARG A 122 8.96 -6.02 17.03
CA ARG A 122 7.92 -5.93 16.03
C ARG A 122 8.03 -7.10 15.06
N ALA A 123 6.91 -7.73 14.75
CA ALA A 123 6.78 -8.70 13.67
C ALA A 123 5.71 -8.19 12.69
N TYR A 124 6.00 -8.25 11.42
CA TYR A 124 5.08 -7.86 10.36
C TYR A 124 4.99 -8.97 9.32
N TYR A 125 3.80 -9.54 9.18
CA TYR A 125 3.51 -10.52 8.14
C TYR A 125 2.67 -9.87 7.03
N LEU A 126 3.04 -10.11 5.78
CA LEU A 126 2.36 -9.60 4.60
C LEU A 126 2.17 -10.72 3.58
N TYR A 127 0.93 -10.89 3.13
CA TYR A 127 0.58 -11.80 2.05
C TYR A 127 -0.16 -11.06 0.95
N ILE A 128 0.36 -11.14 -0.27
CA ILE A 128 -0.21 -10.64 -1.50
C ILE A 128 0.02 -11.71 -2.56
N PRO A 129 -1.03 -12.33 -3.13
CA PRO A 129 -0.85 -13.32 -4.18
C PRO A 129 -0.24 -12.68 -5.43
N LYS A 130 0.46 -13.51 -6.21
CA LYS A 130 0.94 -13.09 -7.53
C LYS A 130 -0.25 -12.88 -8.46
N ASP A 131 -0.21 -11.78 -9.19
CA ASP A 131 -1.19 -11.44 -10.22
C ASP A 131 -0.46 -10.98 -11.48
N GLY A 132 -0.97 -11.38 -12.66
CA GLY A 132 -0.44 -10.92 -13.95
C GLY A 132 -0.73 -9.42 -14.14
N GLN A 133 0.30 -8.64 -14.46
CA GLN A 133 0.18 -7.19 -14.60
C GLN A 133 0.90 -6.67 -15.84
N ASP A 134 1.24 -7.57 -16.77
CA ASP A 134 2.04 -7.22 -17.96
C ASP A 134 1.21 -6.40 -18.96
N ASP A 135 -0.10 -6.63 -18.99
CA ASP A 135 -1.05 -5.92 -19.84
C ASP A 135 -1.49 -4.55 -19.27
N ILE A 136 -0.95 -4.15 -18.13
CA ILE A 136 -1.27 -2.87 -17.48
C ILE A 136 -0.15 -1.87 -17.74
N PRO A 137 -0.45 -0.66 -18.27
CA PRO A 137 0.56 0.38 -18.46
C PRO A 137 1.15 0.88 -17.14
N ILE A 138 2.31 1.52 -17.21
CA ILE A 138 2.93 2.19 -16.07
C ILE A 138 2.85 3.70 -16.30
N PHE A 139 2.03 4.38 -15.52
CA PHE A 139 1.87 5.83 -15.57
C PHE A 139 2.72 6.57 -14.55
N ASP A 140 2.54 6.25 -13.26
CA ASP A 140 3.15 6.97 -12.13
C ASP A 140 3.78 6.05 -11.09
N THR A 141 3.99 4.78 -11.43
CA THR A 141 4.51 3.80 -10.50
C THR A 141 6.02 3.63 -10.61
N GLY A 142 6.70 3.75 -9.48
CA GLY A 142 8.12 3.45 -9.32
C GLY A 142 8.35 2.50 -8.15
N ARG A 143 9.43 1.73 -8.18
CA ARG A 143 9.81 0.85 -7.08
C ARG A 143 10.50 1.67 -5.99
N PHE A 144 10.11 1.47 -4.73
CA PHE A 144 10.83 2.05 -3.59
C PHE A 144 12.24 1.45 -3.45
N GLY A 145 13.18 2.26 -3.03
CA GLY A 145 14.47 1.77 -2.56
C GLY A 145 14.32 0.88 -1.32
N THR A 146 15.23 -0.07 -1.15
CA THR A 146 15.23 -0.96 0.02
C THR A 146 15.78 -0.19 1.23
N THR A 147 14.92 0.09 2.20
CA THR A 147 15.24 0.69 3.48
C THR A 147 14.64 -0.15 4.60
N PHE A 148 15.08 0.02 5.84
CA PHE A 148 14.47 -0.66 6.98
C PHE A 148 12.96 -0.38 7.07
N GLN A 149 12.52 0.84 6.77
CA GLN A 149 11.12 1.21 6.81
C GLN A 149 10.30 0.54 5.69
N SER A 150 10.89 0.38 4.49
CA SER A 150 10.20 -0.23 3.35
C SER A 150 9.90 -1.72 3.54
N LEU A 151 10.56 -2.39 4.49
CA LEU A 151 10.26 -3.78 4.87
C LEU A 151 8.87 -3.94 5.50
N PHE A 152 8.27 -2.86 5.99
CA PHE A 152 6.96 -2.83 6.61
C PHE A 152 5.88 -2.18 5.72
N TYR A 153 6.15 -1.95 4.44
CA TYR A 153 5.18 -1.41 3.50
C TYR A 153 4.31 -2.52 2.91
N GLU A 154 3.01 -2.25 2.77
CA GLU A 154 2.07 -3.17 2.10
C GLU A 154 2.36 -3.31 0.60
N ASN A 155 3.03 -2.34 -0.01
CA ASN A 155 3.42 -2.41 -1.42
C ASN A 155 4.85 -1.90 -1.58
N ARG A 156 5.65 -2.61 -2.36
CA ARG A 156 7.01 -2.21 -2.72
C ARG A 156 7.08 -1.16 -3.83
N PHE A 157 5.93 -0.79 -4.39
CA PHE A 157 5.80 0.23 -5.41
C PHE A 157 5.06 1.46 -4.88
N ALA A 158 5.51 2.64 -5.28
CA ALA A 158 4.72 3.87 -5.22
C ALA A 158 3.68 3.83 -6.34
N GLY A 159 2.57 4.55 -6.17
CA GLY A 159 1.49 4.54 -7.17
C GLY A 159 0.67 3.26 -7.17
N SER A 160 -0.25 3.15 -8.12
CA SER A 160 -1.26 2.09 -8.16
C SER A 160 -1.10 1.13 -9.34
N ASP A 161 -0.21 1.41 -10.31
CA ASP A 161 -0.10 0.59 -11.53
C ASP A 161 0.55 -0.78 -11.27
N ARG A 162 1.31 -0.91 -10.20
CA ARG A 162 1.93 -2.19 -9.82
C ARG A 162 1.67 -2.51 -8.35
N VAL A 163 1.33 -3.76 -8.11
CA VAL A 163 1.27 -4.35 -6.77
C VAL A 163 2.25 -5.51 -6.71
N GLY A 164 3.21 -5.43 -5.81
CA GLY A 164 4.17 -6.51 -5.64
C GLY A 164 3.56 -7.69 -4.90
N ASP A 165 3.71 -8.89 -5.46
CA ASP A 165 3.45 -10.13 -4.74
C ASP A 165 4.33 -10.23 -3.49
N SER A 166 3.80 -10.79 -2.44
CA SER A 166 4.51 -10.92 -1.17
C SER A 166 4.00 -12.12 -0.37
N ASN A 167 4.92 -12.82 0.23
CA ASN A 167 4.67 -13.77 1.30
C ASN A 167 5.88 -13.68 2.24
N GLN A 168 5.85 -12.68 3.13
CA GLN A 168 7.02 -12.33 3.94
C GLN A 168 6.67 -12.11 5.39
N LEU A 169 7.60 -12.48 6.26
CA LEU A 169 7.66 -12.13 7.67
C LEU A 169 8.91 -11.25 7.89
N THR A 170 8.69 -10.11 8.50
CA THR A 170 9.75 -9.14 8.83
C THR A 170 9.86 -9.00 10.33
#